data_13f25bfe2dbf1ad6589079f9f28345ff
#
_entry.id   13f25bfe2dbf1ad6589079f9f28345ff
#
_cell.length_a   1.000
_cell.length_b   1.000
_cell.length_c   1.000
_cell.angle_alpha   90.00
_cell.angle_beta   90.00
_cell.angle_gamma   90.00
#
_symmetry.space_group_name_H-M   'P 1'
#
loop_
_entity.id
_entity.type
_entity.pdbx_description
1 polymer ?
#
loop_
_entity_poly.entity_id
_entity_poly.type
_entity_poly.pdbx_seq_one_letter_code
_entity_poly.pdbx_strand_id
1 'polypeptide(L)'
;AYAAANPFLPAKVSLMYNNREPRFYASVAFNGAQWNALSIKEEGGKDSRNKQIWYYRGATDGRINGSDNWCITGIGIMKYVNPNDCAKWGGSIYQKVEPTLRYADILLMYAEALNNISEGTHYQVASWDGSQTYDIFRDKEQMRRGVKPVRMRAGVPDYSDEVYENPKKFFEKIVHERQIEFFAETQR
;
A
#
# COMPACT_ATOMS: atom_id res chain seq x y z
N ALA A 1 -3.11 -5.85 -26.46
CA ALA A 1 -1.76 -5.30 -26.38
C ALA A 1 -1.48 -4.66 -25.02
N TYR A 2 -2.47 -3.99 -24.47
CA TYR A 2 -2.32 -3.28 -23.20
C TYR A 2 -2.26 -4.22 -21.98
N ALA A 3 -3.12 -5.22 -21.93
CA ALA A 3 -3.11 -6.22 -20.86
C ALA A 3 -1.81 -7.06 -20.83
N ALA A 4 -1.18 -7.26 -21.98
CA ALA A 4 0.11 -7.94 -22.06
C ALA A 4 1.28 -7.08 -21.53
N ALA A 5 1.16 -5.77 -21.57
CA ALA A 5 2.15 -4.84 -21.07
C ALA A 5 2.06 -4.58 -19.56
N ASN A 6 0.92 -4.92 -18.93
CA ASN A 6 0.70 -4.74 -17.50
C ASN A 6 -0.01 -5.95 -16.90
N PRO A 7 0.75 -6.91 -16.32
CA PRO A 7 0.18 -8.15 -15.80
C PRO A 7 -0.75 -7.95 -14.59
N PHE A 8 -0.69 -6.79 -13.94
CA PHE A 8 -1.57 -6.46 -12.80
C PHE A 8 -2.92 -5.88 -13.23
N LEU A 9 -3.08 -5.56 -14.52
CA LEU A 9 -4.30 -4.93 -15.01
C LEU A 9 -5.13 -5.95 -15.80
N PRO A 10 -6.32 -6.34 -15.32
CA PRO A 10 -7.22 -7.23 -16.04
C PRO A 10 -7.66 -6.65 -17.37
N ALA A 11 -8.16 -7.49 -18.27
CA ALA A 11 -8.75 -7.05 -19.54
C ALA A 11 -9.97 -6.13 -19.32
N LYS A 12 -10.21 -5.23 -20.25
CA LYS A 12 -11.38 -4.31 -20.28
C LYS A 12 -11.41 -3.28 -19.13
N VAL A 13 -10.29 -2.98 -18.52
CA VAL A 13 -10.18 -1.97 -17.46
C VAL A 13 -9.81 -0.60 -18.02
N SER A 14 -10.23 0.47 -17.36
CA SER A 14 -9.88 1.84 -17.72
C SER A 14 -8.39 2.10 -17.67
N LEU A 15 -7.86 2.82 -18.65
CA LEU A 15 -6.47 3.23 -18.74
C LEU A 15 -6.01 4.12 -17.56
N MET A 16 -6.95 4.75 -16.84
CA MET A 16 -6.62 5.56 -15.66
C MET A 16 -5.92 4.77 -14.54
N TYR A 17 -6.09 3.45 -14.53
CA TYR A 17 -5.44 2.56 -13.56
C TYR A 17 -4.10 2.00 -14.05
N ASN A 18 -3.64 2.41 -15.21
CA ASN A 18 -2.36 1.99 -15.75
C ASN A 18 -1.18 2.68 -15.05
N ASN A 19 0.00 2.06 -15.13
CA ASN A 19 1.26 2.60 -14.62
C ASN A 19 1.20 3.01 -13.14
N ARG A 20 0.38 2.31 -12.36
CA ARG A 20 0.42 2.42 -10.90
C ARG A 20 1.47 1.47 -10.34
N GLU A 21 2.00 1.80 -9.19
CA GLU A 21 2.93 0.91 -8.50
C GLU A 21 2.24 -0.39 -8.01
N PRO A 22 3.00 -1.47 -7.74
CA PRO A 22 2.42 -2.75 -7.34
C PRO A 22 1.51 -2.69 -6.10
N ARG A 23 1.80 -1.82 -5.12
CA ARG A 23 0.96 -1.63 -3.93
C ARG A 23 -0.44 -1.14 -4.26
N PHE A 24 -0.61 -0.34 -5.32
CA PHE A 24 -1.93 0.07 -5.78
C PHE A 24 -2.78 -1.14 -6.14
N TYR A 25 -2.26 -2.03 -6.97
CA TYR A 25 -3.01 -3.22 -7.42
C TYR A 25 -3.25 -4.24 -6.30
N ALA A 26 -2.39 -4.27 -5.30
CA ALA A 26 -2.53 -5.16 -4.14
C ALA A 26 -3.50 -4.62 -3.07
N SER A 27 -3.68 -3.29 -3.00
CA SER A 27 -4.38 -2.65 -1.87
C SER A 27 -5.71 -2.00 -2.25
N VAL A 28 -5.89 -1.65 -3.54
CA VAL A 28 -7.03 -0.88 -4.01
C VAL A 28 -7.94 -1.74 -4.88
N ALA A 29 -9.18 -1.88 -4.48
CA ALA A 29 -10.23 -2.49 -5.29
C ALA A 29 -10.84 -1.42 -6.21
N PHE A 30 -10.24 -1.24 -7.37
CA PHE A 30 -10.72 -0.29 -8.40
C PHE A 30 -11.76 -0.93 -9.31
N ASN A 31 -12.48 -0.12 -10.06
CA ASN A 31 -13.50 -0.60 -10.99
C ASN A 31 -12.87 -1.47 -12.10
N GLY A 32 -13.21 -2.74 -12.13
CA GLY A 32 -12.62 -3.76 -12.99
C GLY A 32 -11.43 -4.52 -12.36
N ALA A 33 -11.11 -4.30 -11.08
CA ALA A 33 -10.08 -5.07 -10.37
C ALA A 33 -10.47 -6.54 -10.25
N GLN A 34 -9.45 -7.40 -10.23
CA GLN A 34 -9.62 -8.83 -9.96
C GLN A 34 -9.73 -9.05 -8.45
N TRP A 35 -10.85 -9.57 -8.01
CA TRP A 35 -11.10 -9.92 -6.62
C TRP A 35 -10.93 -11.43 -6.41
N ASN A 36 -10.16 -11.82 -5.42
CA ASN A 36 -9.96 -13.21 -5.06
C ASN A 36 -10.50 -13.47 -3.64
N ALA A 37 -11.63 -14.17 -3.55
CA ALA A 37 -12.21 -14.57 -2.26
C ALA A 37 -13.07 -15.82 -2.39
N LEU A 38 -13.12 -16.65 -1.34
CA LEU A 38 -13.93 -17.88 -1.30
C LEU A 38 -15.42 -17.65 -1.42
N SER A 39 -15.90 -16.47 -1.03
CA SER A 39 -17.32 -16.10 -1.11
C SER A 39 -17.80 -15.83 -2.53
N ILE A 40 -16.90 -15.76 -3.50
CA ILE A 40 -17.21 -15.44 -4.88
C ILE A 40 -17.65 -16.73 -5.59
N LYS A 41 -18.84 -16.68 -6.18
CA LYS A 41 -19.34 -17.72 -7.08
C LYS A 41 -19.58 -17.13 -8.46
N GLU A 42 -19.22 -17.87 -9.49
CA GLU A 42 -19.62 -17.58 -10.86
C GLU A 42 -21.12 -17.76 -11.04
N GLU A 43 -21.65 -17.16 -12.10
CA GLU A 43 -22.98 -17.42 -12.60
C GLU A 43 -23.14 -18.92 -12.87
N GLY A 44 -24.19 -19.54 -12.33
CA GLY A 44 -24.37 -21.00 -12.38
C GLY A 44 -23.83 -21.76 -11.16
N GLY A 45 -23.34 -21.07 -10.12
CA GLY A 45 -23.02 -21.66 -8.81
C GLY A 45 -21.67 -22.37 -8.71
N LYS A 46 -20.84 -22.28 -9.74
CA LYS A 46 -19.45 -22.76 -9.67
C LYS A 46 -18.63 -21.88 -8.73
N ASP A 47 -17.81 -22.51 -7.90
CA ASP A 47 -16.87 -21.76 -7.06
C ASP A 47 -15.77 -21.15 -7.94
N SER A 48 -15.84 -19.84 -8.12
CA SER A 48 -14.76 -19.05 -8.70
C SER A 48 -14.17 -18.16 -7.62
N ARG A 49 -12.90 -18.37 -7.34
CA ARG A 49 -12.17 -17.51 -6.40
C ARG A 49 -11.80 -16.18 -7.01
N ASN A 50 -11.89 -16.05 -8.32
CA ASN A 50 -11.47 -14.87 -9.06
C ASN A 50 -12.66 -14.27 -9.79
N LYS A 51 -13.03 -13.06 -9.42
CA LYS A 51 -14.08 -12.28 -10.08
C LYS A 51 -13.57 -10.89 -10.40
N GLN A 52 -13.82 -10.42 -11.61
CA GLN A 52 -13.63 -9.03 -11.94
C GLN A 52 -14.81 -8.22 -11.41
N ILE A 53 -14.57 -7.24 -10.56
CA ILE A 53 -15.61 -6.42 -9.91
C ILE A 53 -15.91 -5.16 -10.72
N TRP A 54 -17.20 -4.79 -10.74
CA TRP A 54 -17.67 -3.63 -11.49
C TRP A 54 -18.60 -2.77 -10.66
N TYR A 55 -18.17 -1.57 -10.32
CA TYR A 55 -18.88 -0.64 -9.44
C TYR A 55 -19.80 0.35 -10.18
N TYR A 56 -19.84 0.34 -11.50
CA TYR A 56 -20.73 1.24 -12.24
C TYR A 56 -22.21 0.87 -12.03
N ARG A 57 -23.09 1.84 -12.23
CA ARG A 57 -24.54 1.64 -12.06
C ARG A 57 -25.07 0.55 -12.99
N GLY A 58 -25.80 -0.41 -12.42
CA GLY A 58 -26.35 -1.57 -13.15
C GLY A 58 -25.40 -2.76 -13.28
N ALA A 59 -24.14 -2.63 -12.83
CA ALA A 59 -23.24 -3.77 -12.72
C ALA A 59 -23.53 -4.60 -11.47
N THR A 60 -23.03 -5.84 -11.43
CA THR A 60 -23.28 -6.80 -10.34
C THR A 60 -22.82 -6.32 -8.97
N ASP A 61 -21.76 -5.50 -8.92
CA ASP A 61 -21.17 -4.97 -7.68
C ASP A 61 -21.45 -3.47 -7.51
N GLY A 62 -22.19 -2.89 -8.45
CA GLY A 62 -22.61 -1.49 -8.46
C GLY A 62 -24.01 -1.28 -7.89
N ARG A 63 -24.51 -0.05 -8.01
CA ARG A 63 -25.85 0.28 -7.57
C ARG A 63 -26.90 -0.41 -8.44
N ILE A 64 -27.64 -1.33 -7.86
CA ILE A 64 -28.84 -1.95 -8.45
C ILE A 64 -30.07 -1.23 -7.88
N ASN A 65 -31.12 -1.03 -8.67
CA ASN A 65 -32.35 -0.41 -8.22
C ASN A 65 -32.91 -1.13 -6.98
N GLY A 66 -33.13 -0.37 -5.89
CA GLY A 66 -33.64 -0.87 -4.63
C GLY A 66 -32.59 -1.42 -3.64
N SER A 67 -31.30 -1.35 -3.96
CA SER A 67 -30.22 -1.73 -3.04
C SER A 67 -29.53 -0.47 -2.48
N ASP A 68 -29.40 -0.43 -1.15
CA ASP A 68 -28.63 0.61 -0.44
C ASP A 68 -27.17 0.21 -0.20
N ASN A 69 -26.82 -1.05 -0.48
CA ASN A 69 -25.48 -1.61 -0.25
C ASN A 69 -24.65 -1.59 -1.54
N TRP A 70 -23.94 -0.49 -1.77
CA TRP A 70 -23.04 -0.35 -2.91
C TRP A 70 -21.86 0.58 -2.58
N CYS A 71 -20.75 0.40 -3.29
CA CYS A 71 -19.58 1.25 -3.12
C CYS A 71 -19.77 2.59 -3.81
N ILE A 72 -20.08 3.64 -3.03
CA ILE A 72 -20.42 4.99 -3.54
C ILE A 72 -19.26 5.59 -4.36
N THR A 73 -18.03 5.36 -3.92
CA THR A 73 -16.83 5.93 -4.56
C THR A 73 -16.38 5.15 -5.79
N GLY A 74 -16.87 3.92 -5.98
CA GLY A 74 -16.37 3.00 -7.00
C GLY A 74 -14.93 2.53 -6.77
N ILE A 75 -14.39 2.77 -5.56
CA ILE A 75 -13.05 2.34 -5.13
C ILE A 75 -13.19 1.76 -3.72
N GLY A 76 -12.74 0.53 -3.55
CA GLY A 76 -12.74 -0.17 -2.27
C GLY A 76 -11.31 -0.40 -1.74
N ILE A 77 -11.24 -0.92 -0.51
CA ILE A 77 -9.99 -1.31 0.13
C ILE A 77 -9.85 -2.82 0.07
N MET A 78 -8.77 -3.30 -0.53
CA MET A 78 -8.46 -4.73 -0.67
C MET A 78 -7.38 -5.19 0.31
N LYS A 79 -6.64 -4.27 0.91
CA LYS A 79 -5.46 -4.50 1.73
C LYS A 79 -5.68 -5.48 2.90
N TYR A 80 -6.90 -5.50 3.47
CA TYR A 80 -7.23 -6.34 4.61
C TYR A 80 -8.12 -7.54 4.27
N VAL A 81 -8.38 -7.77 3.00
CA VAL A 81 -9.22 -8.90 2.59
C VAL A 81 -8.41 -10.18 2.61
N ASN A 82 -8.89 -11.15 3.40
CA ASN A 82 -8.34 -12.51 3.34
C ASN A 82 -9.02 -13.28 2.20
N PRO A 83 -8.28 -13.90 1.29
CA PRO A 83 -8.86 -14.71 0.21
C PRO A 83 -9.76 -15.86 0.68
N ASN A 84 -9.61 -16.28 1.93
CA ASN A 84 -10.44 -17.34 2.54
C ASN A 84 -11.67 -16.80 3.27
N ASP A 85 -11.89 -15.48 3.31
CA ASP A 85 -13.10 -14.92 3.90
C ASP A 85 -14.34 -15.33 3.12
N CYS A 86 -15.37 -15.72 3.84
CA CYS A 86 -16.67 -16.03 3.29
C CYS A 86 -17.78 -15.36 4.13
N ALA A 87 -18.38 -14.32 3.60
CA ALA A 87 -19.48 -13.60 4.24
C ALA A 87 -20.86 -14.22 4.01
N LYS A 88 -20.96 -15.39 3.36
CA LYS A 88 -22.21 -16.08 3.11
C LYS A 88 -22.69 -16.82 4.37
N TRP A 89 -23.96 -17.19 4.36
CA TRP A 89 -24.54 -18.04 5.41
C TRP A 89 -23.70 -19.30 5.59
N GLY A 90 -23.28 -19.58 6.84
CA GLY A 90 -22.40 -20.70 7.17
C GLY A 90 -20.91 -20.48 6.81
N GLY A 91 -20.53 -19.32 6.27
CA GLY A 91 -19.15 -18.96 6.05
C GLY A 91 -18.48 -18.37 7.29
N SER A 92 -17.18 -18.17 7.20
CA SER A 92 -16.36 -17.60 8.26
C SER A 92 -15.55 -16.40 7.77
N ILE A 93 -15.42 -15.40 8.61
CA ILE A 93 -14.49 -14.28 8.40
C ILE A 93 -13.31 -14.50 9.34
N TYR A 94 -12.11 -14.58 8.75
CA TYR A 94 -10.90 -14.76 9.54
C TYR A 94 -10.53 -13.46 10.26
N GLN A 95 -10.19 -13.59 11.52
CA GLN A 95 -9.68 -12.45 12.29
C GLN A 95 -8.40 -11.94 11.66
N LYS A 96 -8.37 -10.64 11.39
CA LYS A 96 -7.19 -9.95 10.87
C LYS A 96 -6.31 -9.49 12.01
N VAL A 97 -5.00 -9.56 11.80
CA VAL A 97 -4.05 -8.89 12.67
C VAL A 97 -3.89 -7.46 12.17
N GLU A 98 -4.25 -6.51 13.02
CA GLU A 98 -4.07 -5.08 12.75
C GLU A 98 -2.84 -4.61 13.53
N PRO A 99 -1.67 -4.51 12.89
CA PRO A 99 -0.46 -4.08 13.58
C PRO A 99 -0.56 -2.60 13.94
N THR A 100 -0.36 -2.29 15.21
CA THR A 100 -0.29 -0.90 15.69
C THR A 100 0.97 -0.19 15.16
N LEU A 101 2.06 -0.94 15.07
CA LEU A 101 3.34 -0.47 14.55
C LEU A 101 3.96 -1.55 13.68
N ARG A 102 4.45 -1.17 12.51
CA ARG A 102 5.15 -2.08 11.59
C ARG A 102 6.61 -1.65 11.44
N TYR A 103 7.47 -2.59 11.11
CA TYR A 103 8.90 -2.30 10.90
C TYR A 103 9.13 -1.24 9.80
N ALA A 104 8.29 -1.21 8.78
CA ALA A 104 8.33 -0.15 7.76
C ALA A 104 8.12 1.25 8.35
N ASP A 105 7.30 1.38 9.39
CA ASP A 105 7.07 2.66 10.06
C ASP A 105 8.32 3.13 10.80
N ILE A 106 8.96 2.22 11.55
CA ILE A 106 10.23 2.51 12.23
C ILE A 106 11.29 2.96 11.22
N LEU A 107 11.41 2.26 10.10
CA LEU A 107 12.38 2.58 9.06
C LEU A 107 12.14 3.97 8.44
N LEU A 108 10.89 4.28 8.12
CA LEU A 108 10.55 5.58 7.52
C LEU A 108 10.65 6.72 8.55
N MET A 109 10.25 6.49 9.81
CA MET A 109 10.47 7.47 10.90
C MET A 109 11.96 7.75 11.12
N TYR A 110 12.80 6.73 11.08
CA TYR A 110 14.25 6.89 11.20
C TYR A 110 14.80 7.80 10.08
N ALA A 111 14.45 7.53 8.84
CA ALA A 111 14.88 8.34 7.70
C ALA A 111 14.35 9.78 7.77
N GLU A 112 13.11 9.97 8.20
CA GLU A 112 12.50 11.29 8.39
C GLU A 112 13.19 12.07 9.52
N ALA A 113 13.49 11.41 10.64
CA ALA A 113 14.20 12.03 11.76
C ALA A 113 15.59 12.53 11.34
N LEU A 114 16.35 11.70 10.59
CA LEU A 114 17.64 12.11 10.05
C LEU A 114 17.53 13.32 9.10
N ASN A 115 16.49 13.35 8.27
CA ASN A 115 16.29 14.49 7.35
C ASN A 115 16.01 15.81 8.08
N ASN A 116 15.45 15.74 9.29
CA ASN A 116 15.15 16.94 10.10
C ASN A 116 16.36 17.48 10.85
N ILE A 117 17.50 16.81 10.84
CA ILE A 117 18.75 17.30 11.39
C ILE A 117 19.31 18.37 10.44
N SER A 118 19.61 19.55 10.96
CA SER A 118 20.24 20.62 10.20
C SER A 118 21.62 20.20 9.70
N GLU A 119 21.97 20.65 8.51
CA GLU A 119 23.28 20.35 7.92
C GLU A 119 24.43 20.79 8.86
N GLY A 120 25.42 19.94 9.02
CA GLY A 120 26.56 20.17 9.91
C GLY A 120 26.26 19.97 11.40
N THR A 121 25.03 19.62 11.78
CA THR A 121 24.70 19.32 13.18
C THR A 121 24.90 17.85 13.48
N HIS A 122 25.57 17.57 14.62
CA HIS A 122 25.85 16.22 15.12
C HIS A 122 25.32 16.03 16.54
N TYR A 123 24.70 14.88 16.79
CA TYR A 123 24.19 14.49 18.09
C TYR A 123 24.86 13.21 18.57
N GLN A 124 25.41 13.23 19.78
CA GLN A 124 25.96 12.05 20.41
C GLN A 124 24.84 11.34 21.19
N VAL A 125 24.42 10.18 20.70
CA VAL A 125 23.31 9.40 21.27
C VAL A 125 23.83 8.08 21.83
N ALA A 126 23.68 7.90 23.15
CA ALA A 126 24.03 6.64 23.79
C ALA A 126 23.08 5.51 23.38
N SER A 127 23.62 4.27 23.26
CA SER A 127 22.81 3.07 23.16
C SER A 127 21.95 2.90 24.43
N TRP A 128 20.88 2.09 24.31
CA TRP A 128 19.95 1.84 25.43
C TRP A 128 20.62 1.28 26.68
N ASP A 129 21.72 0.54 26.51
CA ASP A 129 22.53 -0.08 27.58
C ASP A 129 23.78 0.75 27.98
N GLY A 130 23.96 1.91 27.34
CA GLY A 130 25.11 2.79 27.57
C GLY A 130 26.45 2.27 27.07
N SER A 131 26.49 1.11 26.42
CA SER A 131 27.75 0.47 25.99
C SER A 131 28.41 1.18 24.80
N GLN A 132 27.65 1.93 24.01
CA GLN A 132 28.14 2.61 22.82
C GLN A 132 27.50 4.01 22.71
N THR A 133 28.19 4.88 21.99
CA THR A 133 27.69 6.19 21.61
C THR A 133 27.74 6.31 20.10
N TYR A 134 26.61 6.73 19.51
CA TYR A 134 26.47 6.91 18.08
C TYR A 134 26.50 8.39 17.75
N ASP A 135 27.28 8.73 16.73
CA ASP A 135 27.27 10.06 16.15
C ASP A 135 26.13 10.12 15.10
N ILE A 136 25.07 10.86 15.41
CA ILE A 136 23.88 10.96 14.61
C ILE A 136 23.82 12.32 13.93
N PHE A 137 23.80 12.31 12.63
CA PHE A 137 23.72 13.48 11.76
C PHE A 137 22.91 13.18 10.51
N ARG A 138 22.61 14.20 9.71
CA ARG A 138 21.95 14.01 8.44
C ARG A 138 22.89 13.29 7.47
N ASP A 139 22.70 12.01 7.29
CA ASP A 139 23.52 11.14 6.44
C ASP A 139 22.69 10.44 5.38
N LYS A 140 23.07 10.60 4.12
CA LYS A 140 22.39 10.04 2.95
C LYS A 140 22.29 8.51 3.01
N GLU A 141 23.36 7.84 3.39
CA GLU A 141 23.39 6.38 3.40
C GLU A 141 22.54 5.80 4.54
N GLN A 142 22.51 6.47 5.69
CA GLN A 142 21.65 6.08 6.80
C GLN A 142 20.16 6.32 6.46
N MET A 143 19.83 7.45 5.83
CA MET A 143 18.49 7.72 5.34
C MET A 143 18.04 6.67 4.31
N ARG A 144 18.94 6.27 3.41
CA ARG A 144 18.70 5.19 2.43
C ARG A 144 18.42 3.86 3.09
N ARG A 145 19.09 3.52 4.18
CA ARG A 145 18.80 2.30 4.97
C ARG A 145 17.36 2.27 5.51
N GLY A 146 16.79 3.42 5.79
CA GLY A 146 15.39 3.53 6.19
C GLY A 146 14.40 3.40 5.02
N VAL A 147 14.71 3.98 3.86
CA VAL A 147 13.75 4.07 2.74
C VAL A 147 13.85 2.91 1.76
N LYS A 148 15.06 2.58 1.32
CA LYS A 148 15.31 1.58 0.28
C LYS A 148 14.65 0.21 0.54
N PRO A 149 14.72 -0.39 1.75
CA PRO A 149 14.09 -1.68 2.01
C PRO A 149 12.57 -1.66 1.83
N VAL A 150 11.91 -0.57 2.21
CA VAL A 150 10.46 -0.40 2.05
C VAL A 150 10.09 -0.34 0.57
N ARG A 151 10.80 0.46 -0.21
CA ARG A 151 10.57 0.62 -1.65
C ARG A 151 10.87 -0.66 -2.44
N MET A 152 12.01 -1.30 -2.17
CA MET A 152 12.40 -2.55 -2.83
C MET A 152 11.41 -3.69 -2.56
N ARG A 153 10.93 -3.82 -1.32
CA ARG A 153 9.87 -4.75 -0.99
C ARG A 153 8.57 -4.48 -1.77
N ALA A 154 8.27 -3.21 -2.00
CA ALA A 154 7.11 -2.77 -2.77
C ALA A 154 7.27 -2.94 -4.30
N GLY A 155 8.43 -3.42 -4.77
CA GLY A 155 8.71 -3.59 -6.19
C GLY A 155 8.98 -2.28 -6.94
N VAL A 156 9.35 -1.22 -6.22
CA VAL A 156 9.71 0.07 -6.83
C VAL A 156 11.18 0.40 -6.54
N PRO A 157 11.89 1.09 -7.46
CA PRO A 157 13.30 1.41 -7.28
C PRO A 157 13.51 2.39 -6.13
N ASP A 158 14.73 2.40 -5.59
CA ASP A 158 15.17 3.41 -4.64
C ASP A 158 15.13 4.81 -5.24
N TYR A 159 15.15 5.83 -4.39
CA TYR A 159 15.29 7.21 -4.85
C TYR A 159 16.70 7.48 -5.36
N SER A 160 16.83 8.45 -6.26
CA SER A 160 18.13 8.93 -6.72
C SER A 160 18.85 9.70 -5.59
N ASP A 161 20.17 9.81 -5.72
CA ASP A 161 21.00 10.57 -4.78
C ASP A 161 20.54 12.02 -4.64
N GLU A 162 20.12 12.64 -5.72
CA GLU A 162 19.57 14.01 -5.73
C GLU A 162 18.40 14.21 -4.76
N VAL A 163 17.58 13.19 -4.57
CA VAL A 163 16.45 13.23 -3.61
C VAL A 163 16.99 13.24 -2.18
N TYR A 164 17.94 12.35 -1.87
CA TYR A 164 18.53 12.26 -0.53
C TYR A 164 19.36 13.48 -0.16
N GLU A 165 20.01 14.11 -1.13
CA GLU A 165 20.85 15.29 -0.93
C GLU A 165 20.04 16.57 -0.69
N ASN A 166 18.79 16.63 -1.16
CA ASN A 166 17.94 17.78 -0.99
C ASN A 166 16.90 17.55 0.13
N PRO A 167 17.01 18.22 1.30
CA PRO A 167 16.12 18.01 2.43
C PRO A 167 14.63 18.19 2.12
N LYS A 168 14.30 19.21 1.33
CA LYS A 168 12.90 19.49 0.96
C LYS A 168 12.34 18.44 0.01
N LYS A 169 13.09 18.08 -1.04
CA LYS A 169 12.68 17.00 -1.95
C LYS A 169 12.51 15.68 -1.23
N PHE A 170 13.44 15.37 -0.32
CA PHE A 170 13.35 14.14 0.48
C PHE A 170 12.12 14.14 1.38
N PHE A 171 11.83 15.25 2.05
CA PHE A 171 10.64 15.38 2.90
C PHE A 171 9.35 15.14 2.11
N GLU A 172 9.21 15.78 0.95
CA GLU A 172 8.05 15.57 0.07
C GLU A 172 7.91 14.09 -0.35
N LYS A 173 9.03 13.44 -0.67
CA LYS A 173 9.07 12.04 -1.08
C LYS A 173 8.76 11.07 0.06
N ILE A 174 9.26 11.30 1.26
CA ILE A 174 9.01 10.41 2.40
C ILE A 174 7.57 10.53 2.91
N VAL A 175 7.00 11.73 2.89
CA VAL A 175 5.57 11.93 3.19
C VAL A 175 4.71 11.15 2.22
N HIS A 176 5.00 11.25 0.92
CA HIS A 176 4.27 10.49 -0.10
C HIS A 176 4.46 8.97 0.05
N GLU A 177 5.69 8.52 0.33
CA GLU A 177 5.99 7.11 0.58
C GLU A 177 5.19 6.56 1.77
N ARG A 178 5.11 7.31 2.87
CA ARG A 178 4.30 6.96 4.03
C ARG A 178 2.81 6.86 3.70
N GLN A 179 2.27 7.82 2.96
CA GLN A 179 0.86 7.80 2.53
C GLN A 179 0.51 6.56 1.72
N ILE A 180 1.41 6.13 0.83
CA ILE A 180 1.20 4.93 0.02
C ILE A 180 1.37 3.67 0.85
N GLU A 181 2.45 3.58 1.62
CA GLU A 181 2.80 2.41 2.42
C GLU A 181 1.74 2.12 3.50
N PHE A 182 1.24 3.17 4.15
CA PHE A 182 0.25 3.06 5.22
C PHE A 182 -1.18 3.37 4.77
N PHE A 183 -1.43 3.28 3.47
CA PHE A 183 -2.79 3.40 2.94
C PHE A 183 -3.76 2.50 3.71
N ALA A 184 -4.86 3.07 4.20
CA ALA A 184 -5.89 2.41 5.01
C ALA A 184 -5.43 1.89 6.40
N GLU A 185 -4.28 2.31 6.91
CA GLU A 185 -3.78 1.93 8.25
C GLU A 185 -3.96 3.04 9.30
N THR A 186 -4.78 4.04 9.05
CA THR A 186 -5.05 5.18 9.96
C THR A 186 -3.81 6.01 10.37
N GLN A 187 -2.67 5.78 9.73
CA GLN A 187 -1.45 6.56 9.92
C GLN A 187 -1.39 7.76 8.97
N ARG A 188 -0.76 8.83 9.41
CA ARG A 188 -0.52 10.04 8.62
C ARG A 188 0.92 10.14 8.19
#